data_2088c35aca246c97ddff6ccfaa4c2652
#
_entry.id   2088c35aca246c97ddff6ccfaa4c2652
#
_cell.length_a   1.000
_cell.length_b   1.000
_cell.length_c   1.000
_cell.angle_alpha   90.00
_cell.angle_beta   90.00
_cell.angle_gamma   90.00
#
_symmetry.space_group_name_H-M   'P 1'
#
loop_
_entity.id
_entity.type
_entity.pdbx_description
1 polymer ?
#
loop_
_entity_poly.entity_id
_entity_poly.type
_entity_poly.pdbx_seq_one_letter_code
_entity_poly.pdbx_strand_id
1 'polypeptide(L)'
;MTSVLFLTLGCASPAFAGGGQSAELDKKFQGAVAQYNAGQFADAAAALEDLLREVPNSFEVHELLGMAYAGELQDNLANQHLAEAVHLKPGSAAARTNLATNLVRLGKLEGAEEQLKKAVALGPSGFDANHNLGEFYVRVGQLPKATQYLERAQRIDRLSYDNGYDLSLAYILTGRLADGRQLIHDLLKQKNTAELHNLLGELEEKDGQFVAAENEFEAAAHEDPSESNLFDWGSELLLHRTLGPAVDVFQKATELYPGSARLMIGLGVALYSRGNYDNAVAALLKGADLNPSDARCYLFLSKAYDSSPSQAEEVIRRFRRFAELDPANARALYYYAMSLWKGKRAEDPDVDFHQIETLLKKAIAIDPAFAEAHLQMGNLYSAQNKYKEAIPEYVRARELNSDLADAYYRLGQAYVRTSQKDLAQQQFQVYQGIRQRHLADLDKQRAEIQQFVLSAKDNPSAKQ
;
A
#
# COMPACT_ATOMS: atom_id res chain seq x y z
N MET A 1 -8.58 4.73 0.31
CA MET A 1 -9.70 5.48 0.97
C MET A 1 -10.48 4.57 1.90
N THR A 2 -10.67 4.97 3.15
CA THR A 2 -11.61 4.30 4.05
C THR A 2 -13.01 4.77 3.67
N SER A 3 -13.75 3.98 2.90
CA SER A 3 -15.18 4.18 2.69
C SER A 3 -15.86 4.35 4.05
N VAL A 4 -16.46 5.49 4.26
CA VAL A 4 -17.22 5.80 5.48
C VAL A 4 -18.64 5.35 5.22
N LEU A 5 -19.04 4.22 5.84
CA LEU A 5 -20.45 3.83 5.90
C LEU A 5 -21.27 5.01 6.43
N PHE A 6 -22.19 5.52 5.60
CA PHE A 6 -22.97 6.70 5.94
C PHE A 6 -24.04 6.36 6.98
N LEU A 7 -24.08 7.18 8.06
CA LEU A 7 -25.16 7.20 9.03
C LEU A 7 -26.30 8.06 8.47
N THR A 8 -27.50 7.51 8.27
CA THR A 8 -28.62 8.21 7.69
C THR A 8 -29.65 8.60 8.74
N LEU A 9 -29.99 9.89 8.83
CA LEU A 9 -31.15 10.36 9.58
C LEU A 9 -32.42 10.09 8.76
N GLY A 10 -33.30 9.21 9.27
CA GLY A 10 -34.67 9.08 8.74
C GLY A 10 -35.39 10.43 8.89
N CYS A 11 -36.13 10.86 7.83
CA CYS A 11 -36.82 12.16 7.77
C CYS A 11 -37.47 12.56 9.10
N ALA A 12 -37.07 13.73 9.62
CA ALA A 12 -37.57 14.28 10.88
C ALA A 12 -39.05 14.71 10.75
N SER A 13 -39.95 13.78 11.02
CA SER A 13 -41.31 14.11 11.46
C SER A 13 -41.25 14.56 12.93
N PRO A 14 -42.22 15.38 13.43
CA PRO A 14 -42.23 15.78 14.83
C PRO A 14 -42.14 14.54 15.74
N ALA A 15 -41.10 14.51 16.56
CA ALA A 15 -40.71 13.31 17.33
C ALA A 15 -41.70 13.00 18.49
N PHE A 16 -42.50 14.00 18.88
CA PHE A 16 -43.34 13.90 20.07
C PHE A 16 -44.76 14.38 19.75
N ALA A 17 -45.76 13.52 19.90
CA ALA A 17 -47.17 13.84 19.62
C ALA A 17 -47.91 14.33 20.87
N GLY A 18 -48.40 15.60 20.85
CA GLY A 18 -49.50 16.09 21.67
C GLY A 18 -49.19 16.95 22.89
N GLY A 19 -49.47 18.27 22.81
CA GLY A 19 -49.50 19.22 23.94
C GLY A 19 -48.29 20.16 24.05
N GLY A 20 -48.40 21.27 24.84
CA GLY A 20 -47.37 22.28 24.97
C GLY A 20 -45.98 21.79 25.42
N GLN A 21 -45.94 20.73 26.21
CA GLN A 21 -44.70 20.07 26.66
C GLN A 21 -43.98 19.33 25.48
N SER A 22 -44.76 18.80 24.54
CA SER A 22 -44.26 18.19 23.31
C SER A 22 -43.52 19.18 22.42
N ALA A 23 -44.02 20.41 22.28
CA ALA A 23 -43.38 21.44 21.46
C ALA A 23 -42.02 21.89 22.02
N GLU A 24 -41.83 21.87 23.32
CA GLU A 24 -40.53 22.16 23.95
C GLU A 24 -39.52 21.03 23.76
N LEU A 25 -39.95 19.77 23.88
CA LEU A 25 -39.13 18.58 23.61
C LEU A 25 -38.71 18.54 22.15
N ASP A 26 -39.65 18.79 21.22
CA ASP A 26 -39.34 18.89 19.78
C ASP A 26 -38.30 19.97 19.50
N LYS A 27 -38.42 21.15 20.13
CA LYS A 27 -37.44 22.24 19.97
C LYS A 27 -36.05 21.85 20.48
N LYS A 28 -35.95 21.19 21.63
CA LYS A 28 -34.69 20.66 22.17
C LYS A 28 -34.07 19.63 21.22
N PHE A 29 -34.87 18.69 20.72
CA PHE A 29 -34.43 17.68 19.76
C PHE A 29 -33.93 18.31 18.45
N GLN A 30 -34.68 19.26 17.87
CA GLN A 30 -34.25 19.96 16.66
C GLN A 30 -32.96 20.76 16.88
N GLY A 31 -32.73 21.29 18.09
CA GLY A 31 -31.48 21.90 18.48
C GLY A 31 -30.31 20.91 18.42
N ALA A 32 -30.48 19.71 18.97
CA ALA A 32 -29.48 18.65 18.91
C ALA A 32 -29.23 18.14 17.46
N VAL A 33 -30.27 18.03 16.63
CA VAL A 33 -30.15 17.73 15.20
C VAL A 33 -29.30 18.79 14.48
N ALA A 34 -29.53 20.07 14.78
CA ALA A 34 -28.74 21.15 14.19
C ALA A 34 -27.26 21.10 14.60
N GLN A 35 -26.99 20.82 15.89
CA GLN A 35 -25.61 20.62 16.38
C GLN A 35 -24.93 19.43 15.71
N TYR A 36 -25.64 18.28 15.62
CA TYR A 36 -25.13 17.10 14.92
C TYR A 36 -24.77 17.41 13.44
N ASN A 37 -25.67 18.07 12.72
CA ASN A 37 -25.46 18.46 11.32
C ASN A 37 -24.32 19.48 11.16
N ALA A 38 -24.02 20.27 12.19
CA ALA A 38 -22.89 21.17 12.23
C ALA A 38 -21.55 20.46 12.62
N GLY A 39 -21.56 19.14 12.83
CA GLY A 39 -20.38 18.38 13.27
C GLY A 39 -20.05 18.57 14.75
N GLN A 40 -20.92 19.23 15.53
CA GLN A 40 -20.74 19.46 16.97
C GLN A 40 -21.27 18.24 17.75
N PHE A 41 -20.62 17.09 17.57
CA PHE A 41 -21.12 15.81 18.08
C PHE A 41 -21.19 15.76 19.59
N ALA A 42 -20.19 16.32 20.29
CA ALA A 42 -20.17 16.40 21.76
C ALA A 42 -21.34 17.23 22.33
N ASP A 43 -21.60 18.39 21.72
CA ASP A 43 -22.69 19.26 22.15
C ASP A 43 -24.06 18.61 21.88
N ALA A 44 -24.19 17.94 20.70
CA ALA A 44 -25.39 17.18 20.37
C ALA A 44 -25.60 16.01 21.35
N ALA A 45 -24.56 15.25 21.70
CA ALA A 45 -24.63 14.15 22.66
C ALA A 45 -25.08 14.65 24.03
N ALA A 46 -24.48 15.71 24.56
CA ALA A 46 -24.87 16.28 25.85
C ALA A 46 -26.33 16.76 25.89
N ALA A 47 -26.80 17.45 24.83
CA ALA A 47 -28.18 17.88 24.72
C ALA A 47 -29.16 16.69 24.63
N LEU A 48 -28.77 15.62 23.95
CA LEU A 48 -29.58 14.40 23.83
C LEU A 48 -29.61 13.57 25.11
N GLU A 49 -28.51 13.52 25.88
CA GLU A 49 -28.49 12.90 27.21
C GLU A 49 -29.45 13.59 28.18
N ASP A 50 -29.48 14.93 28.16
CA ASP A 50 -30.43 15.69 28.96
C ASP A 50 -31.88 15.40 28.52
N LEU A 51 -32.13 15.37 27.23
CA LEU A 51 -33.43 15.04 26.67
C LEU A 51 -33.86 13.60 27.00
N LEU A 52 -32.92 12.65 27.01
CA LEU A 52 -33.17 11.25 27.32
C LEU A 52 -33.68 11.03 28.77
N ARG A 53 -33.28 11.90 29.71
CA ARG A 53 -33.83 11.87 31.09
C ARG A 53 -35.30 12.22 31.13
N GLU A 54 -35.77 13.05 30.19
CA GLU A 54 -37.20 13.39 30.10
C GLU A 54 -38.00 12.35 29.30
N VAL A 55 -37.36 11.74 28.28
CA VAL A 55 -38.01 10.76 27.37
C VAL A 55 -37.16 9.50 27.18
N PRO A 56 -36.99 8.66 28.19
CA PRO A 56 -36.02 7.57 28.21
C PRO A 56 -36.30 6.44 27.18
N ASN A 57 -37.48 6.39 26.58
CA ASN A 57 -37.83 5.41 25.58
C ASN A 57 -38.10 6.02 24.19
N SER A 58 -37.48 7.19 23.89
CA SER A 58 -37.60 7.81 22.56
C SER A 58 -36.65 7.13 21.59
N PHE A 59 -37.22 6.53 20.56
CA PHE A 59 -36.47 5.96 19.44
C PHE A 59 -35.53 7.02 18.80
N GLU A 60 -36.09 8.21 18.51
CA GLU A 60 -35.39 9.29 17.81
C GLU A 60 -34.20 9.81 18.61
N VAL A 61 -34.37 9.94 19.93
CA VAL A 61 -33.29 10.39 20.82
C VAL A 61 -32.19 9.35 20.91
N HIS A 62 -32.53 8.06 21.09
CA HIS A 62 -31.53 7.00 21.11
C HIS A 62 -30.78 6.88 19.78
N GLU A 63 -31.48 6.96 18.63
CA GLU A 63 -30.86 6.85 17.32
C GLU A 63 -29.84 8.00 17.12
N LEU A 64 -30.27 9.26 17.34
CA LEU A 64 -29.39 10.43 17.14
C LEU A 64 -28.23 10.47 18.16
N LEU A 65 -28.48 10.09 19.41
CA LEU A 65 -27.43 10.01 20.44
C LEU A 65 -26.38 8.94 20.10
N GLY A 66 -26.82 7.79 19.61
CA GLY A 66 -25.90 6.76 19.12
C GLY A 66 -25.07 7.23 17.92
N MET A 67 -25.68 8.00 16.99
CA MET A 67 -24.98 8.60 15.86
C MET A 67 -24.00 9.69 16.33
N ALA A 68 -24.34 10.52 17.32
CA ALA A 68 -23.47 11.54 17.90
C ALA A 68 -22.23 10.91 18.55
N TYR A 69 -22.42 9.85 19.37
CA TYR A 69 -21.29 9.12 19.94
C TYR A 69 -20.41 8.45 18.88
N ALA A 70 -21.02 7.94 17.79
CA ALA A 70 -20.24 7.41 16.68
C ALA A 70 -19.40 8.48 16.00
N GLY A 71 -19.90 9.72 15.89
CA GLY A 71 -19.16 10.88 15.41
C GLY A 71 -17.98 11.25 16.31
N GLU A 72 -18.10 11.04 17.62
CA GLU A 72 -17.03 11.23 18.61
C GLU A 72 -16.06 10.03 18.73
N LEU A 73 -16.21 8.99 17.89
CA LEU A 73 -15.43 7.74 17.98
C LEU A 73 -15.64 6.96 19.29
N GLN A 74 -16.74 7.22 20.01
CA GLN A 74 -17.14 6.51 21.24
C GLN A 74 -18.00 5.28 20.89
N ASP A 75 -17.43 4.35 20.12
CA ASP A 75 -18.16 3.26 19.46
C ASP A 75 -18.95 2.34 20.43
N ASN A 76 -18.47 2.15 21.65
CA ASN A 76 -19.19 1.34 22.65
C ASN A 76 -20.48 2.02 23.13
N LEU A 77 -20.45 3.34 23.40
CA LEU A 77 -21.65 4.10 23.75
C LEU A 77 -22.61 4.20 22.57
N ALA A 78 -22.07 4.47 21.38
CA ALA A 78 -22.84 4.44 20.14
C ALA A 78 -23.59 3.11 19.97
N ASN A 79 -22.92 1.97 20.19
CA ASN A 79 -23.53 0.65 20.09
C ASN A 79 -24.68 0.44 21.09
N GLN A 80 -24.56 0.96 22.32
CA GLN A 80 -25.62 0.85 23.32
C GLN A 80 -26.88 1.57 22.85
N HIS A 81 -26.75 2.82 22.44
CA HIS A 81 -27.90 3.63 22.04
C HIS A 81 -28.48 3.21 20.69
N LEU A 82 -27.65 2.82 19.70
CA LEU A 82 -28.16 2.29 18.43
C LEU A 82 -28.86 0.94 18.60
N ALA A 83 -28.39 0.07 19.50
CA ALA A 83 -29.07 -1.17 19.81
C ALA A 83 -30.43 -0.94 20.48
N GLU A 84 -30.53 0.05 21.39
CA GLU A 84 -31.78 0.45 22.00
C GLU A 84 -32.76 1.06 20.99
N ALA A 85 -32.26 1.90 20.06
CA ALA A 85 -33.09 2.40 18.97
C ALA A 85 -33.67 1.28 18.09
N VAL A 86 -32.87 0.25 17.76
CA VAL A 86 -33.36 -0.93 17.04
C VAL A 86 -34.37 -1.74 17.88
N HIS A 87 -34.18 -1.78 19.20
CA HIS A 87 -35.14 -2.45 20.13
C HIS A 87 -36.49 -1.70 20.16
N LEU A 88 -36.44 -0.37 20.30
CA LEU A 88 -37.66 0.46 20.35
C LEU A 88 -38.44 0.48 19.03
N LYS A 89 -37.73 0.43 17.87
CA LYS A 89 -38.33 0.41 16.53
C LYS A 89 -37.72 -0.65 15.62
N PRO A 90 -38.11 -1.96 15.84
CA PRO A 90 -37.52 -3.08 15.11
C PRO A 90 -37.71 -3.03 13.58
N GLY A 91 -38.69 -2.27 13.11
CA GLY A 91 -39.02 -2.07 11.69
C GLY A 91 -38.20 -0.93 11.01
N SER A 92 -37.32 -0.25 11.72
CA SER A 92 -36.49 0.81 11.12
C SER A 92 -35.29 0.21 10.39
N ALA A 93 -35.30 0.28 9.06
CA ALA A 93 -34.15 -0.12 8.23
C ALA A 93 -32.95 0.81 8.49
N ALA A 94 -33.20 2.13 8.65
CA ALA A 94 -32.15 3.12 8.94
C ALA A 94 -31.43 2.81 10.28
N ALA A 95 -32.17 2.60 11.36
CA ALA A 95 -31.57 2.28 12.66
C ALA A 95 -30.72 0.99 12.63
N ARG A 96 -31.17 -0.03 11.88
CA ARG A 96 -30.38 -1.24 11.67
C ARG A 96 -29.11 -0.98 10.88
N THR A 97 -29.17 -0.14 9.86
CA THR A 97 -28.01 0.26 9.09
C THR A 97 -27.01 1.03 9.98
N ASN A 98 -27.49 2.00 10.78
CA ASN A 98 -26.68 2.75 11.71
C ASN A 98 -25.99 1.84 12.75
N LEU A 99 -26.74 0.89 13.32
CA LEU A 99 -26.17 -0.11 14.23
C LEU A 99 -25.10 -0.97 13.54
N ALA A 100 -25.38 -1.43 12.33
CA ALA A 100 -24.44 -2.24 11.57
C ALA A 100 -23.13 -1.48 11.25
N THR A 101 -23.23 -0.21 10.85
CA THR A 101 -22.07 0.67 10.63
C THR A 101 -21.17 0.72 11.87
N ASN A 102 -21.79 0.90 13.05
CA ASN A 102 -21.04 0.93 14.30
C ASN A 102 -20.45 -0.46 14.68
N LEU A 103 -21.18 -1.55 14.40
CA LEU A 103 -20.69 -2.91 14.61
C LEU A 103 -19.45 -3.22 13.74
N VAL A 104 -19.41 -2.72 12.50
CA VAL A 104 -18.22 -2.83 11.62
C VAL A 104 -17.01 -2.14 12.28
N ARG A 105 -17.19 -0.95 12.85
CA ARG A 105 -16.11 -0.21 13.55
C ARG A 105 -15.62 -0.94 14.79
N LEU A 106 -16.52 -1.64 15.48
CA LEU A 106 -16.19 -2.52 16.62
C LEU A 106 -15.62 -3.89 16.21
N GLY A 107 -15.46 -4.18 14.90
CA GLY A 107 -15.00 -5.47 14.41
C GLY A 107 -16.00 -6.63 14.57
N LYS A 108 -17.27 -6.34 14.93
CA LYS A 108 -18.33 -7.35 15.11
C LYS A 108 -19.04 -7.64 13.78
N LEU A 109 -18.31 -8.25 12.85
CA LEU A 109 -18.73 -8.36 11.45
C LEU A 109 -19.97 -9.22 11.24
N GLU A 110 -20.13 -10.34 11.98
CA GLU A 110 -21.33 -11.19 11.88
C GLU A 110 -22.60 -10.43 12.32
N GLY A 111 -22.51 -9.67 13.40
CA GLY A 111 -23.62 -8.84 13.87
C GLY A 111 -23.98 -7.75 12.88
N ALA A 112 -22.96 -7.13 12.25
CA ALA A 112 -23.16 -6.13 11.20
C ALA A 112 -23.88 -6.71 9.98
N GLU A 113 -23.43 -7.86 9.48
CA GLU A 113 -24.08 -8.55 8.35
C GLU A 113 -25.54 -8.88 8.65
N GLU A 114 -25.83 -9.36 9.87
CA GLU A 114 -27.20 -9.69 10.28
C GLU A 114 -28.10 -8.44 10.24
N GLN A 115 -27.64 -7.32 10.81
CA GLN A 115 -28.44 -6.09 10.83
C GLN A 115 -28.65 -5.52 9.42
N LEU A 116 -27.64 -5.52 8.56
CA LEU A 116 -27.75 -5.06 7.17
C LEU A 116 -28.71 -5.94 6.36
N LYS A 117 -28.65 -7.27 6.50
CA LYS A 117 -29.61 -8.17 5.86
C LYS A 117 -31.04 -7.91 6.30
N LYS A 118 -31.27 -7.66 7.61
CA LYS A 118 -32.56 -7.27 8.14
C LYS A 118 -33.03 -5.92 7.59
N ALA A 119 -32.12 -4.96 7.46
CA ALA A 119 -32.43 -3.65 6.84
C ALA A 119 -32.91 -3.81 5.39
N VAL A 120 -32.21 -4.60 4.57
CA VAL A 120 -32.62 -4.91 3.19
C VAL A 120 -33.95 -5.66 3.15
N ALA A 121 -34.20 -6.59 4.08
CA ALA A 121 -35.48 -7.34 4.15
C ALA A 121 -36.67 -6.42 4.47
N LEU A 122 -36.45 -5.39 5.29
CA LEU A 122 -37.47 -4.38 5.63
C LEU A 122 -37.74 -3.42 4.49
N GLY A 123 -36.73 -3.08 3.70
CA GLY A 123 -36.83 -2.18 2.56
C GLY A 123 -36.05 -2.69 1.33
N PRO A 124 -36.54 -3.72 0.62
CA PRO A 124 -35.78 -4.30 -0.51
C PRO A 124 -35.47 -3.33 -1.66
N SER A 125 -36.30 -2.29 -1.80
CA SER A 125 -36.16 -1.21 -2.77
C SER A 125 -35.52 0.05 -2.17
N GLY A 126 -34.99 -0.01 -0.95
CA GLY A 126 -34.25 1.10 -0.32
C GLY A 126 -32.83 1.18 -0.86
N PHE A 127 -32.44 2.37 -1.31
CA PHE A 127 -31.06 2.61 -1.79
C PHE A 127 -30.04 2.33 -0.68
N ASP A 128 -30.14 3.02 0.45
CA ASP A 128 -29.17 2.97 1.55
C ASP A 128 -28.93 1.54 2.08
N ALA A 129 -30.00 0.77 2.26
CA ALA A 129 -29.89 -0.61 2.77
C ALA A 129 -29.11 -1.51 1.78
N ASN A 130 -29.36 -1.39 0.48
CA ASN A 130 -28.65 -2.17 -0.55
C ASN A 130 -27.22 -1.68 -0.71
N HIS A 131 -26.99 -0.37 -0.75
CA HIS A 131 -25.65 0.21 -0.86
C HIS A 131 -24.76 -0.21 0.33
N ASN A 132 -25.22 0.02 1.56
CA ASN A 132 -24.44 -0.29 2.76
C ASN A 132 -24.16 -1.81 2.91
N LEU A 133 -25.10 -2.69 2.51
CA LEU A 133 -24.83 -4.14 2.50
C LEU A 133 -23.84 -4.51 1.40
N GLY A 134 -23.91 -3.84 0.25
CA GLY A 134 -22.95 -4.01 -0.83
C GLY A 134 -21.56 -3.56 -0.44
N GLU A 135 -21.40 -2.35 0.12
CA GLU A 135 -20.14 -1.83 0.66
C GLU A 135 -19.55 -2.74 1.75
N PHE A 136 -20.39 -3.20 2.67
CA PHE A 136 -19.98 -4.19 3.66
C PHE A 136 -19.35 -5.43 3.01
N TYR A 137 -19.99 -5.98 1.96
CA TYR A 137 -19.45 -7.15 1.26
C TYR A 137 -18.16 -6.86 0.46
N VAL A 138 -17.98 -5.64 -0.05
CA VAL A 138 -16.67 -5.22 -0.62
C VAL A 138 -15.60 -5.30 0.46
N ARG A 139 -15.86 -4.70 1.63
CA ARG A 139 -14.93 -4.62 2.77
C ARG A 139 -14.50 -5.99 3.29
N VAL A 140 -15.42 -6.97 3.31
CA VAL A 140 -15.12 -8.35 3.77
C VAL A 140 -14.69 -9.29 2.63
N GLY A 141 -14.48 -8.78 1.42
CA GLY A 141 -14.00 -9.54 0.27
C GLY A 141 -15.01 -10.48 -0.38
N GLN A 142 -16.32 -10.36 -0.04
CA GLN A 142 -17.38 -11.18 -0.63
C GLN A 142 -17.94 -10.54 -1.91
N LEU A 143 -17.06 -10.32 -2.89
CA LEU A 143 -17.30 -9.53 -4.08
C LEU A 143 -18.55 -9.93 -4.91
N PRO A 144 -18.88 -11.24 -5.12
CA PRO A 144 -20.09 -11.59 -5.85
C PRO A 144 -21.38 -11.13 -5.15
N LYS A 145 -21.41 -11.15 -3.81
CA LYS A 145 -22.53 -10.61 -3.05
C LYS A 145 -22.55 -9.09 -3.10
N ALA A 146 -21.38 -8.45 -2.95
CA ALA A 146 -21.24 -7.00 -3.08
C ALA A 146 -21.86 -6.51 -4.38
N THR A 147 -21.42 -7.06 -5.52
CA THR A 147 -21.92 -6.71 -6.85
C THR A 147 -23.45 -6.81 -6.93
N GLN A 148 -24.04 -7.87 -6.37
CA GLN A 148 -25.49 -8.06 -6.39
C GLN A 148 -26.26 -6.91 -5.71
N TYR A 149 -25.79 -6.47 -4.55
CA TYR A 149 -26.47 -5.43 -3.78
C TYR A 149 -26.16 -4.03 -4.32
N LEU A 150 -24.92 -3.76 -4.73
CA LEU A 150 -24.56 -2.48 -5.36
C LEU A 150 -25.28 -2.28 -6.69
N GLU A 151 -25.46 -3.34 -7.51
CA GLU A 151 -26.29 -3.27 -8.72
C GLU A 151 -27.77 -2.94 -8.42
N ARG A 152 -28.30 -3.46 -7.29
CA ARG A 152 -29.67 -3.10 -6.88
C ARG A 152 -29.74 -1.63 -6.49
N ALA A 153 -28.78 -1.14 -5.71
CA ALA A 153 -28.70 0.27 -5.35
C ALA A 153 -28.55 1.15 -6.59
N GLN A 154 -27.69 0.77 -7.55
CA GLN A 154 -27.49 1.52 -8.80
C GLN A 154 -28.74 1.60 -9.68
N ARG A 155 -29.61 0.59 -9.64
CA ARG A 155 -30.91 0.66 -10.36
C ARG A 155 -31.90 1.60 -9.69
N ILE A 156 -31.80 1.80 -8.35
CA ILE A 156 -32.67 2.71 -7.59
C ILE A 156 -32.23 4.15 -7.79
N ASP A 157 -30.95 4.41 -7.62
CA ASP A 157 -30.33 5.70 -7.90
C ASP A 157 -29.14 5.54 -8.86
N ARG A 158 -29.39 5.86 -10.13
CA ARG A 158 -28.39 5.76 -11.21
C ARG A 158 -27.33 6.84 -11.15
N LEU A 159 -27.58 7.91 -10.41
CA LEU A 159 -26.70 9.07 -10.32
C LEU A 159 -25.84 9.07 -9.06
N SER A 160 -26.01 8.09 -8.18
CA SER A 160 -25.21 7.99 -6.98
C SER A 160 -23.75 7.74 -7.34
N TYR A 161 -22.91 8.74 -7.05
CA TYR A 161 -21.46 8.69 -7.26
C TYR A 161 -20.82 7.58 -6.39
N ASP A 162 -21.13 7.59 -5.09
CA ASP A 162 -20.52 6.67 -4.13
C ASP A 162 -20.83 5.21 -4.47
N ASN A 163 -22.11 4.90 -4.75
CA ASN A 163 -22.49 3.56 -5.17
C ASN A 163 -21.87 3.14 -6.50
N GLY A 164 -21.82 4.08 -7.45
CA GLY A 164 -21.21 3.83 -8.75
C GLY A 164 -19.72 3.56 -8.65
N TYR A 165 -19.02 4.27 -7.77
CA TYR A 165 -17.60 4.04 -7.47
C TYR A 165 -17.38 2.65 -6.88
N ASP A 166 -18.11 2.29 -5.81
CA ASP A 166 -18.00 0.98 -5.15
C ASP A 166 -18.36 -0.18 -6.09
N LEU A 167 -19.39 0.02 -6.92
CA LEU A 167 -19.78 -0.97 -7.93
C LEU A 167 -18.72 -1.14 -9.01
N SER A 168 -18.10 -0.05 -9.45
CA SER A 168 -17.00 -0.10 -10.42
C SER A 168 -15.80 -0.86 -9.86
N LEU A 169 -15.43 -0.57 -8.60
CA LEU A 169 -14.39 -1.32 -7.89
C LEU A 169 -14.74 -2.82 -7.79
N ALA A 170 -15.99 -3.15 -7.45
CA ALA A 170 -16.45 -4.55 -7.39
C ALA A 170 -16.39 -5.23 -8.77
N TYR A 171 -16.72 -4.52 -9.84
CA TYR A 171 -16.57 -5.04 -11.21
C TYR A 171 -15.12 -5.31 -11.59
N ILE A 172 -14.21 -4.40 -11.27
CA ILE A 172 -12.76 -4.57 -11.50
C ILE A 172 -12.24 -5.81 -10.76
N LEU A 173 -12.58 -5.93 -9.48
CA LEU A 173 -12.11 -7.03 -8.63
C LEU A 173 -12.72 -8.39 -9.04
N THR A 174 -13.92 -8.41 -9.64
CA THR A 174 -14.56 -9.62 -10.15
C THR A 174 -14.24 -9.93 -11.62
N GLY A 175 -13.44 -9.09 -12.29
CA GLY A 175 -13.07 -9.26 -13.70
C GLY A 175 -14.15 -8.85 -14.70
N ARG A 176 -15.20 -8.16 -14.26
CA ARG A 176 -16.24 -7.60 -15.13
C ARG A 176 -15.80 -6.22 -15.67
N LEU A 177 -14.66 -6.22 -16.37
CA LEU A 177 -13.97 -4.98 -16.76
C LEU A 177 -14.81 -4.11 -17.72
N ALA A 178 -15.55 -4.70 -18.64
CA ALA A 178 -16.40 -3.96 -19.57
C ALA A 178 -17.53 -3.20 -18.86
N ASP A 179 -18.17 -3.84 -17.86
CA ASP A 179 -19.23 -3.20 -17.06
C ASP A 179 -18.66 -2.06 -16.19
N GLY A 180 -17.48 -2.30 -15.60
CA GLY A 180 -16.77 -1.30 -14.80
C GLY A 180 -16.39 -0.08 -15.64
N ARG A 181 -15.77 -0.29 -16.82
CA ARG A 181 -15.37 0.78 -17.74
C ARG A 181 -16.57 1.66 -18.14
N GLN A 182 -17.67 1.02 -18.53
CA GLN A 182 -18.87 1.77 -18.90
C GLN A 182 -19.40 2.62 -17.75
N LEU A 183 -19.47 2.06 -16.55
CA LEU A 183 -19.97 2.77 -15.36
C LEU A 183 -19.04 3.94 -14.98
N ILE A 184 -17.72 3.74 -14.98
CA ILE A 184 -16.75 4.81 -14.68
C ILE A 184 -16.89 5.95 -15.71
N HIS A 185 -17.00 5.64 -17.00
CA HIS A 185 -17.22 6.68 -18.01
C HIS A 185 -18.54 7.44 -17.81
N ASP A 186 -19.60 6.78 -17.33
CA ASP A 186 -20.86 7.48 -17.04
C ASP A 186 -20.75 8.36 -15.80
N LEU A 187 -19.97 7.97 -14.80
CA LEU A 187 -19.64 8.80 -13.64
C LEU A 187 -18.75 9.99 -14.00
N LEU A 188 -17.73 9.80 -14.85
CA LEU A 188 -16.84 10.87 -15.32
C LEU A 188 -17.61 11.96 -16.10
N LYS A 189 -18.69 11.61 -16.83
CA LYS A 189 -19.57 12.59 -17.48
C LYS A 189 -20.33 13.47 -16.47
N GLN A 190 -20.57 12.96 -15.28
CA GLN A 190 -21.26 13.72 -14.22
C GLN A 190 -20.27 14.54 -13.40
N LYS A 191 -19.15 13.95 -13.05
CA LYS A 191 -18.12 14.58 -12.22
C LYS A 191 -16.75 14.06 -12.62
N ASN A 192 -15.91 14.92 -13.19
CA ASN A 192 -14.53 14.62 -13.49
C ASN A 192 -13.72 14.66 -12.20
N THR A 193 -13.14 13.55 -11.77
CA THR A 193 -12.38 13.46 -10.53
C THR A 193 -11.14 12.57 -10.69
N ALA A 194 -10.08 12.90 -9.97
CA ALA A 194 -8.86 12.13 -9.95
C ALA A 194 -9.08 10.67 -9.50
N GLU A 195 -10.02 10.45 -8.54
CA GLU A 195 -10.33 9.10 -8.06
C GLU A 195 -10.92 8.20 -9.16
N LEU A 196 -11.80 8.76 -10.02
CA LEU A 196 -12.37 8.00 -11.13
C LEU A 196 -11.33 7.72 -12.23
N HIS A 197 -10.45 8.67 -12.50
CA HIS A 197 -9.34 8.46 -13.42
C HIS A 197 -8.38 7.39 -12.89
N ASN A 198 -8.02 7.40 -11.61
CA ASN A 198 -7.21 6.35 -11.00
C ASN A 198 -7.89 4.98 -11.10
N LEU A 199 -9.20 4.92 -10.80
CA LEU A 199 -9.96 3.67 -10.88
C LEU A 199 -10.03 3.13 -12.31
N LEU A 200 -10.17 4.03 -13.31
CA LEU A 200 -10.12 3.65 -14.73
C LEU A 200 -8.72 3.21 -15.14
N GLY A 201 -7.68 3.89 -14.69
CA GLY A 201 -6.29 3.51 -14.92
C GLY A 201 -5.99 2.09 -14.40
N GLU A 202 -6.41 1.77 -13.17
CA GLU A 202 -6.30 0.43 -12.61
C GLU A 202 -7.07 -0.64 -13.41
N LEU A 203 -8.23 -0.26 -13.95
CA LEU A 203 -9.02 -1.13 -14.82
C LEU A 203 -8.29 -1.39 -16.13
N GLU A 204 -7.78 -0.34 -16.78
CA GLU A 204 -7.09 -0.45 -18.07
C GLU A 204 -5.77 -1.23 -17.93
N GLU A 205 -5.02 -1.04 -16.82
CA GLU A 205 -3.84 -1.84 -16.51
C GLU A 205 -4.21 -3.33 -16.38
N LYS A 206 -5.30 -3.64 -15.68
CA LYS A 206 -5.78 -5.02 -15.51
C LYS A 206 -6.29 -5.64 -16.82
N ASP A 207 -6.81 -4.83 -17.73
CA ASP A 207 -7.25 -5.25 -19.07
C ASP A 207 -6.09 -5.34 -20.09
N GLY A 208 -4.87 -4.95 -19.68
CA GLY A 208 -3.67 -4.93 -20.51
C GLY A 208 -3.62 -3.75 -21.50
N GLN A 209 -4.44 -2.73 -21.29
CA GLN A 209 -4.50 -1.51 -22.09
C GLN A 209 -3.56 -0.44 -21.54
N PHE A 210 -2.27 -0.74 -21.48
CA PHE A 210 -1.25 0.02 -20.75
C PHE A 210 -1.15 1.50 -21.14
N VAL A 211 -1.32 1.83 -22.44
CA VAL A 211 -1.33 3.22 -22.90
C VAL A 211 -2.57 3.97 -22.40
N ALA A 212 -3.71 3.30 -22.32
CA ALA A 212 -4.92 3.88 -21.75
C ALA A 212 -4.75 4.09 -20.24
N ALA A 213 -4.18 3.12 -19.53
CA ALA A 213 -3.86 3.25 -18.10
C ALA A 213 -2.94 4.44 -17.81
N GLU A 214 -1.86 4.62 -18.60
CA GLU A 214 -0.94 5.76 -18.49
C GLU A 214 -1.70 7.09 -18.64
N ASN A 215 -2.55 7.22 -19.66
CA ASN A 215 -3.33 8.44 -19.90
C ASN A 215 -4.30 8.75 -18.75
N GLU A 216 -4.90 7.73 -18.15
CA GLU A 216 -5.83 7.92 -17.04
C GLU A 216 -5.09 8.32 -15.74
N PHE A 217 -3.94 7.74 -15.43
CA PHE A 217 -3.11 8.18 -14.30
C PHE A 217 -2.54 9.58 -14.52
N GLU A 218 -2.20 9.95 -15.75
CA GLU A 218 -1.84 11.33 -16.10
C GLU A 218 -3.00 12.28 -15.84
N ALA A 219 -4.22 11.94 -16.28
CA ALA A 219 -5.41 12.73 -16.06
C ALA A 219 -5.70 12.90 -14.56
N ALA A 220 -5.58 11.84 -13.77
CA ALA A 220 -5.71 11.90 -12.31
C ALA A 220 -4.72 12.88 -11.67
N ALA A 221 -3.45 12.84 -12.08
CA ALA A 221 -2.41 13.73 -11.57
C ALA A 221 -2.59 15.19 -12.04
N HIS A 222 -3.26 15.42 -13.16
CA HIS A 222 -3.61 16.77 -13.62
C HIS A 222 -4.81 17.36 -12.87
N GLU A 223 -5.82 16.54 -12.57
CA GLU A 223 -7.00 16.96 -11.80
C GLU A 223 -6.66 17.24 -10.32
N ASP A 224 -5.85 16.37 -9.73
CA ASP A 224 -5.34 16.51 -8.36
C ASP A 224 -3.86 16.11 -8.33
N PRO A 225 -2.91 17.07 -8.37
CA PRO A 225 -1.47 16.80 -8.32
C PRO A 225 -0.99 16.41 -6.90
N SER A 226 -1.76 15.58 -6.19
CA SER A 226 -1.38 15.02 -4.90
C SER A 226 -0.16 14.10 -5.01
N GLU A 227 0.50 13.88 -3.87
CA GLU A 227 1.63 12.95 -3.79
C GLU A 227 1.27 11.56 -4.33
N SER A 228 0.05 11.09 -4.03
CA SER A 228 -0.42 9.77 -4.46
C SER A 228 -0.57 9.69 -5.96
N ASN A 229 -1.28 10.65 -6.56
CA ASN A 229 -1.57 10.63 -7.99
C ASN A 229 -0.28 10.76 -8.83
N LEU A 230 0.63 11.63 -8.41
CA LEU A 230 1.95 11.77 -9.05
C LEU A 230 2.80 10.50 -8.91
N PHE A 231 2.72 9.83 -7.76
CA PHE A 231 3.41 8.56 -7.55
C PHE A 231 2.81 7.45 -8.45
N ASP A 232 1.49 7.36 -8.54
CA ASP A 232 0.80 6.34 -9.33
C ASP A 232 1.10 6.52 -10.82
N TRP A 233 1.05 7.77 -11.34
CA TRP A 233 1.46 8.07 -12.72
C TRP A 233 2.93 7.74 -12.99
N GLY A 234 3.86 8.22 -12.15
CA GLY A 234 5.28 7.91 -12.30
C GLY A 234 5.60 6.41 -12.21
N SER A 235 4.83 5.70 -11.38
CA SER A 235 4.97 4.25 -11.21
C SER A 235 4.47 3.47 -12.42
N GLU A 236 3.39 3.90 -13.05
CA GLU A 236 2.86 3.32 -14.29
C GLU A 236 3.88 3.45 -15.43
N LEU A 237 4.41 4.65 -15.61
CA LEU A 237 5.49 4.92 -16.57
C LEU A 237 6.73 4.04 -16.35
N LEU A 238 7.11 3.81 -15.06
CA LEU A 238 8.20 2.91 -14.71
C LEU A 238 7.89 1.46 -15.06
N LEU A 239 6.69 0.99 -14.74
CA LEU A 239 6.23 -0.39 -14.96
C LEU A 239 6.30 -0.75 -16.44
N HIS A 240 5.90 0.18 -17.30
CA HIS A 240 5.90 0.00 -18.76
C HIS A 240 7.16 0.54 -19.44
N ARG A 241 8.22 0.87 -18.67
CA ARG A 241 9.55 1.28 -19.15
C ARG A 241 9.56 2.58 -19.95
N THR A 242 8.59 3.44 -19.79
CA THR A 242 8.57 4.81 -20.30
C THR A 242 9.48 5.69 -19.44
N LEU A 243 10.78 5.34 -19.40
CA LEU A 243 11.72 5.77 -18.37
C LEU A 243 12.03 7.26 -18.38
N GLY A 244 11.99 7.92 -19.54
CA GLY A 244 12.19 9.37 -19.65
C GLY A 244 11.10 10.14 -18.91
N PRO A 245 9.83 10.01 -19.34
CA PRO A 245 8.69 10.60 -18.66
C PRO A 245 8.58 10.22 -17.17
N ALA A 246 8.89 8.97 -16.80
CA ALA A 246 8.91 8.56 -15.38
C ALA A 246 9.88 9.43 -14.54
N VAL A 247 11.09 9.69 -15.04
CA VAL A 247 12.05 10.59 -14.37
C VAL A 247 11.48 12.00 -14.25
N ASP A 248 10.89 12.53 -15.34
CA ASP A 248 10.37 13.90 -15.36
C ASP A 248 9.21 14.08 -14.38
N VAL A 249 8.28 13.10 -14.31
CA VAL A 249 7.16 13.09 -13.35
C VAL A 249 7.67 13.02 -11.91
N PHE A 250 8.55 12.06 -11.59
CA PHE A 250 9.09 11.96 -10.23
C PHE A 250 9.94 13.16 -9.83
N GLN A 251 10.68 13.75 -10.76
CA GLN A 251 11.44 14.96 -10.49
C GLN A 251 10.52 16.11 -10.09
N LYS A 252 9.47 16.38 -10.89
CA LYS A 252 8.46 17.38 -10.57
C LYS A 252 7.73 17.07 -9.25
N ALA A 253 7.41 15.81 -9.02
CA ALA A 253 6.75 15.37 -7.78
C ALA A 253 7.63 15.63 -6.55
N THR A 254 8.95 15.38 -6.63
CA THR A 254 9.89 15.66 -5.52
C THR A 254 10.14 17.15 -5.29
N GLU A 255 9.91 18.01 -6.27
CA GLU A 255 9.92 19.47 -6.10
C GLU A 255 8.68 19.95 -5.34
N LEU A 256 7.51 19.36 -5.61
CA LEU A 256 6.25 19.68 -4.93
C LEU A 256 6.19 19.09 -3.51
N TYR A 257 6.73 17.88 -3.33
CA TYR A 257 6.70 17.12 -2.08
C TYR A 257 8.11 16.71 -1.63
N PRO A 258 8.98 17.67 -1.26
CA PRO A 258 10.38 17.40 -0.94
C PRO A 258 10.59 16.52 0.30
N GLY A 259 9.57 16.39 1.16
CA GLY A 259 9.56 15.51 2.33
C GLY A 259 9.10 14.09 2.06
N SER A 260 8.70 13.75 0.83
CA SER A 260 8.23 12.41 0.50
C SER A 260 9.38 11.45 0.22
N ALA A 261 9.61 10.51 1.15
CA ALA A 261 10.56 9.42 0.94
C ALA A 261 10.17 8.55 -0.27
N ARG A 262 8.86 8.26 -0.42
CA ARG A 262 8.31 7.44 -1.50
C ARG A 262 8.63 8.00 -2.87
N LEU A 263 8.42 9.30 -3.07
CA LEU A 263 8.74 9.98 -4.33
C LEU A 263 10.24 10.06 -4.60
N MET A 264 11.06 10.31 -3.57
CA MET A 264 12.51 10.29 -3.71
C MET A 264 13.05 8.90 -4.10
N ILE A 265 12.48 7.84 -3.53
CA ILE A 265 12.83 6.46 -3.92
C ILE A 265 12.36 6.19 -5.37
N GLY A 266 11.14 6.60 -5.73
CA GLY A 266 10.62 6.50 -7.09
C GLY A 266 11.53 7.18 -8.12
N LEU A 267 11.97 8.41 -7.84
CA LEU A 267 12.96 9.12 -8.67
C LEU A 267 14.27 8.34 -8.79
N GLY A 268 14.79 7.83 -7.67
CA GLY A 268 16.01 7.04 -7.66
C GLY A 268 15.90 5.76 -8.49
N VAL A 269 14.76 5.06 -8.40
CA VAL A 269 14.48 3.85 -9.21
C VAL A 269 14.35 4.18 -10.69
N ALA A 270 13.68 5.30 -11.04
CA ALA A 270 13.53 5.75 -12.42
C ALA A 270 14.90 6.12 -13.03
N LEU A 271 15.72 6.86 -12.30
CA LEU A 271 17.09 7.23 -12.71
C LEU A 271 17.99 5.99 -12.88
N TYR A 272 17.91 5.03 -11.91
CA TYR A 272 18.63 3.76 -12.00
C TYR A 272 18.21 2.98 -13.25
N SER A 273 16.92 2.84 -13.50
CA SER A 273 16.37 2.12 -14.65
C SER A 273 16.77 2.75 -15.98
N ARG A 274 16.95 4.08 -16.00
CA ARG A 274 17.42 4.85 -17.16
C ARG A 274 18.95 4.77 -17.36
N GLY A 275 19.70 4.21 -16.39
CA GLY A 275 21.15 4.13 -16.40
C GLY A 275 21.86 5.37 -15.87
N ASN A 276 21.15 6.30 -15.26
CA ASN A 276 21.71 7.52 -14.63
C ASN A 276 22.06 7.23 -13.16
N TYR A 277 23.09 6.42 -12.94
CA TYR A 277 23.42 5.85 -11.64
C TYR A 277 23.84 6.88 -10.60
N ASP A 278 24.62 7.90 -10.96
CA ASP A 278 25.08 8.95 -10.02
C ASP A 278 23.91 9.74 -9.43
N ASN A 279 22.99 10.16 -10.29
CA ASN A 279 21.79 10.86 -9.85
C ASN A 279 20.83 9.91 -9.09
N ALA A 280 20.80 8.63 -9.46
CA ALA A 280 20.04 7.62 -8.71
C ALA A 280 20.57 7.48 -7.28
N VAL A 281 21.91 7.39 -7.11
CA VAL A 281 22.54 7.37 -5.77
C VAL A 281 22.16 8.61 -4.98
N ALA A 282 22.23 9.81 -5.58
CA ALA A 282 21.91 11.06 -4.91
C ALA A 282 20.44 11.12 -4.45
N ALA A 283 19.49 10.68 -5.28
CA ALA A 283 18.07 10.63 -4.94
C ALA A 283 17.77 9.60 -3.84
N LEU A 284 18.37 8.41 -3.95
CA LEU A 284 18.20 7.34 -2.96
C LEU A 284 18.82 7.66 -1.61
N LEU A 285 19.94 8.39 -1.56
CA LEU A 285 20.51 8.91 -0.31
C LEU A 285 19.53 9.86 0.40
N LYS A 286 18.86 10.75 -0.35
CA LYS A 286 17.79 11.59 0.21
C LYS A 286 16.60 10.77 0.69
N GLY A 287 16.17 9.77 -0.09
CA GLY A 287 15.11 8.84 0.32
C GLY A 287 15.44 8.11 1.62
N ALA A 288 16.68 7.63 1.76
CA ALA A 288 17.17 7.00 2.99
C ALA A 288 17.27 7.95 4.19
N ASP A 289 17.44 9.26 3.96
CA ASP A 289 17.40 10.26 5.04
C ASP A 289 15.97 10.55 5.50
N LEU A 290 15.02 10.60 4.57
CA LEU A 290 13.61 10.85 4.86
C LEU A 290 12.94 9.64 5.54
N ASN A 291 13.28 8.41 5.12
CA ASN A 291 12.80 7.19 5.77
C ASN A 291 13.94 6.16 5.94
N PRO A 292 14.66 6.22 7.06
CA PRO A 292 15.82 5.35 7.30
C PRO A 292 15.50 3.85 7.46
N SER A 293 14.24 3.49 7.64
CA SER A 293 13.79 2.10 7.82
C SER A 293 13.26 1.45 6.55
N ASP A 294 13.12 2.20 5.44
CA ASP A 294 12.58 1.64 4.19
C ASP A 294 13.63 0.79 3.46
N ALA A 295 13.52 -0.53 3.61
CA ALA A 295 14.43 -1.49 2.99
C ALA A 295 14.50 -1.41 1.47
N ARG A 296 13.41 -0.94 0.80
CA ARG A 296 13.35 -0.78 -0.66
C ARG A 296 14.36 0.27 -1.15
N CYS A 297 14.53 1.35 -0.38
CA CYS A 297 15.51 2.39 -0.66
C CYS A 297 16.93 1.80 -0.74
N TYR A 298 17.28 0.99 0.24
CA TYR A 298 18.63 0.40 0.35
C TYR A 298 18.90 -0.66 -0.70
N LEU A 299 17.88 -1.40 -1.14
CA LEU A 299 18.01 -2.33 -2.27
C LEU A 299 18.47 -1.60 -3.55
N PHE A 300 17.74 -0.54 -3.93
CA PHE A 300 18.07 0.21 -5.14
C PHE A 300 19.33 1.07 -4.98
N LEU A 301 19.60 1.60 -3.78
CA LEU A 301 20.85 2.30 -3.48
C LEU A 301 22.06 1.37 -3.65
N SER A 302 21.97 0.11 -3.19
CA SER A 302 23.04 -0.88 -3.41
C SER A 302 23.29 -1.10 -4.90
N LYS A 303 22.22 -1.31 -5.69
CA LYS A 303 22.34 -1.55 -7.15
C LYS A 303 22.89 -0.35 -7.91
N ALA A 304 22.42 0.85 -7.59
CA ALA A 304 22.90 2.08 -8.22
C ALA A 304 24.38 2.32 -7.88
N TYR A 305 24.74 2.14 -6.61
CA TYR A 305 26.10 2.25 -6.14
C TYR A 305 27.05 1.18 -6.73
N ASP A 306 26.53 -0.03 -6.94
CA ASP A 306 27.28 -1.10 -7.62
C ASP A 306 27.65 -0.72 -9.06
N SER A 307 26.79 0.02 -9.75
CA SER A 307 26.99 0.47 -11.14
C SER A 307 27.84 1.73 -11.24
N SER A 308 27.77 2.60 -10.24
CA SER A 308 28.60 3.81 -10.13
C SER A 308 28.87 4.14 -8.66
N PRO A 309 30.07 3.84 -8.14
CA PRO A 309 30.43 4.03 -6.73
C PRO A 309 30.71 5.52 -6.41
N SER A 310 29.74 6.38 -6.72
CA SER A 310 29.78 7.80 -6.35
C SER A 310 29.34 7.99 -4.89
N GLN A 311 29.79 9.08 -4.24
CA GLN A 311 29.40 9.48 -2.89
C GLN A 311 29.62 8.36 -1.83
N ALA A 312 30.74 7.63 -1.93
CA ALA A 312 31.03 6.43 -1.14
C ALA A 312 30.85 6.64 0.39
N GLU A 313 31.36 7.73 0.94
CA GLU A 313 31.23 8.03 2.38
C GLU A 313 29.78 8.18 2.82
N GLU A 314 28.97 8.86 2.01
CA GLU A 314 27.56 9.08 2.28
C GLU A 314 26.78 7.75 2.21
N VAL A 315 27.08 6.92 1.21
CA VAL A 315 26.47 5.59 1.04
C VAL A 315 26.84 4.69 2.23
N ILE A 316 28.13 4.61 2.60
CA ILE A 316 28.58 3.81 3.75
C ILE A 316 27.88 4.25 5.04
N ARG A 317 27.73 5.55 5.25
CA ARG A 317 27.06 6.10 6.44
C ARG A 317 25.58 5.65 6.53
N ARG A 318 24.84 5.65 5.40
CA ARG A 318 23.42 5.22 5.38
C ARG A 318 23.30 3.72 5.56
N PHE A 319 24.13 2.92 4.92
CA PHE A 319 24.10 1.47 5.14
C PHE A 319 24.49 1.08 6.58
N ARG A 320 25.46 1.78 7.18
CA ARG A 320 25.76 1.60 8.60
C ARG A 320 24.55 1.89 9.46
N ARG A 321 23.91 3.05 9.28
CA ARG A 321 22.70 3.44 10.02
C ARG A 321 21.58 2.40 9.86
N PHE A 322 21.36 1.90 8.64
CA PHE A 322 20.37 0.86 8.41
C PHE A 322 20.67 -0.44 9.17
N ALA A 323 21.91 -0.89 9.19
CA ALA A 323 22.32 -2.06 9.95
C ALA A 323 22.26 -1.85 11.46
N GLU A 324 22.41 -0.62 11.95
CA GLU A 324 22.24 -0.27 13.37
C GLU A 324 20.76 -0.20 13.78
N LEU A 325 19.88 0.27 12.89
CA LEU A 325 18.43 0.31 13.13
C LEU A 325 17.77 -1.07 13.14
N ASP A 326 18.28 -2.00 12.32
CA ASP A 326 17.77 -3.35 12.23
C ASP A 326 18.94 -4.37 12.27
N PRO A 327 19.52 -4.63 13.46
CA PRO A 327 20.67 -5.51 13.61
C PRO A 327 20.39 -6.99 13.30
N ALA A 328 19.11 -7.38 13.23
CA ALA A 328 18.66 -8.72 12.86
C ALA A 328 18.41 -8.88 11.36
N ASN A 329 18.67 -7.85 10.55
CA ASN A 329 18.48 -7.86 9.12
C ASN A 329 19.78 -8.28 8.41
N ALA A 330 19.80 -9.50 7.90
CA ALA A 330 20.94 -10.04 7.15
C ALA A 330 21.33 -9.16 5.95
N ARG A 331 20.34 -8.61 5.22
CA ARG A 331 20.58 -7.74 4.05
C ARG A 331 21.17 -6.40 4.44
N ALA A 332 20.76 -5.81 5.56
CA ALA A 332 21.34 -4.56 6.05
C ALA A 332 22.83 -4.70 6.35
N LEU A 333 23.23 -5.79 7.05
CA LEU A 333 24.62 -6.11 7.31
C LEU A 333 25.41 -6.40 6.03
N TYR A 334 24.80 -7.12 5.10
CA TYR A 334 25.37 -7.39 3.77
C TYR A 334 25.63 -6.10 2.98
N TYR A 335 24.66 -5.19 2.86
CA TYR A 335 24.84 -3.93 2.15
C TYR A 335 25.92 -3.07 2.80
N TYR A 336 25.96 -3.03 4.12
CA TYR A 336 27.02 -2.31 4.83
C TYR A 336 28.40 -2.92 4.53
N ALA A 337 28.55 -4.25 4.57
CA ALA A 337 29.79 -4.93 4.21
C ALA A 337 30.23 -4.60 2.77
N MET A 338 29.27 -4.67 1.81
CA MET A 338 29.56 -4.39 0.41
C MET A 338 29.92 -2.93 0.15
N SER A 339 29.29 -1.98 0.83
CA SER A 339 29.62 -0.57 0.71
C SER A 339 31.03 -0.26 1.22
N LEU A 340 31.46 -0.90 2.31
CA LEU A 340 32.85 -0.80 2.81
C LEU A 340 33.84 -1.36 1.81
N TRP A 341 33.52 -2.47 1.14
CA TRP A 341 34.42 -3.07 0.17
C TRP A 341 34.57 -2.24 -1.10
N LYS A 342 33.47 -1.73 -1.66
CA LYS A 342 33.46 -0.95 -2.90
C LYS A 342 33.88 0.51 -2.72
N GLY A 343 33.62 1.08 -1.55
CA GLY A 343 33.93 2.48 -1.25
C GLY A 343 35.41 2.78 -1.09
N LYS A 344 36.25 1.74 -1.04
CA LYS A 344 37.71 1.90 -1.00
C LYS A 344 38.30 1.72 -2.40
N ARG A 345 39.18 2.64 -2.78
CA ARG A 345 39.97 2.53 -4.04
C ARG A 345 40.88 1.32 -3.93
N ALA A 346 41.09 0.60 -5.04
CA ALA A 346 41.98 -0.56 -5.11
C ALA A 346 43.42 -0.30 -4.63
N GLU A 347 43.78 0.96 -4.48
CA GLU A 347 45.10 1.44 -4.05
C GLU A 347 45.18 1.79 -2.57
N ASP A 348 44.05 1.64 -1.80
CA ASP A 348 44.01 1.95 -0.37
C ASP A 348 44.53 0.74 0.41
N PRO A 349 45.72 0.80 1.05
CA PRO A 349 46.34 -0.35 1.72
C PRO A 349 45.55 -0.84 2.97
N ASP A 350 44.57 -0.06 3.43
CA ASP A 350 43.81 -0.26 4.65
C ASP A 350 42.38 -0.77 4.43
N VAL A 351 42.18 -1.74 3.51
CA VAL A 351 40.90 -2.46 3.48
C VAL A 351 40.79 -3.28 4.76
N ASP A 352 39.90 -2.91 5.65
CA ASP A 352 39.62 -3.70 6.85
C ASP A 352 38.81 -4.95 6.48
N PHE A 353 39.49 -5.94 5.89
CA PHE A 353 38.93 -7.24 5.56
C PHE A 353 38.30 -7.92 6.78
N HIS A 354 38.78 -7.63 7.97
CA HIS A 354 38.25 -8.19 9.19
C HIS A 354 36.85 -7.66 9.52
N GLN A 355 36.62 -6.35 9.34
CA GLN A 355 35.29 -5.77 9.54
C GLN A 355 34.30 -6.32 8.53
N ILE A 356 34.66 -6.39 7.24
CA ILE A 356 33.84 -6.93 6.16
C ILE A 356 33.49 -8.40 6.45
N GLU A 357 34.49 -9.22 6.81
CA GLU A 357 34.32 -10.64 7.17
C GLU A 357 33.33 -10.78 8.34
N THR A 358 33.50 -9.97 9.39
CA THR A 358 32.62 -9.99 10.56
C THR A 358 31.16 -9.69 10.20
N LEU A 359 30.92 -8.68 9.35
CA LEU A 359 29.58 -8.32 8.90
C LEU A 359 28.94 -9.43 8.05
N LEU A 360 29.70 -10.00 7.11
CA LEU A 360 29.22 -11.12 6.29
C LEU A 360 28.92 -12.37 7.11
N LYS A 361 29.79 -12.72 8.10
CA LYS A 361 29.54 -13.83 9.04
C LYS A 361 28.25 -13.62 9.84
N LYS A 362 28.00 -12.39 10.32
CA LYS A 362 26.75 -12.06 11.02
C LYS A 362 25.55 -12.18 10.09
N ALA A 363 25.63 -11.68 8.85
CA ALA A 363 24.57 -11.81 7.86
C ALA A 363 24.23 -13.29 7.59
N ILE A 364 25.23 -14.15 7.38
CA ILE A 364 25.08 -15.60 7.18
C ILE A 364 24.54 -16.30 8.44
N ALA A 365 24.92 -15.85 9.63
CA ALA A 365 24.40 -16.43 10.88
C ALA A 365 22.89 -16.12 11.08
N ILE A 366 22.42 -14.93 10.62
CA ILE A 366 21.02 -14.55 10.66
C ILE A 366 20.23 -15.28 9.57
N ASP A 367 20.75 -15.29 8.34
CA ASP A 367 20.15 -16.00 7.21
C ASP A 367 21.18 -16.96 6.56
N PRO A 368 21.21 -18.23 6.99
CA PRO A 368 22.11 -19.24 6.41
C PRO A 368 21.77 -19.62 4.95
N ALA A 369 20.62 -19.15 4.44
CA ALA A 369 20.22 -19.37 3.05
C ALA A 369 20.54 -18.18 2.14
N PHE A 370 21.23 -17.16 2.62
CA PHE A 370 21.58 -15.96 1.86
C PHE A 370 22.75 -16.24 0.88
N ALA A 371 22.41 -16.71 -0.31
CA ALA A 371 23.38 -17.15 -1.33
C ALA A 371 24.40 -16.05 -1.70
N GLU A 372 23.99 -14.80 -1.82
CA GLU A 372 24.84 -13.67 -2.17
C GLU A 372 25.86 -13.36 -1.06
N ALA A 373 25.49 -13.55 0.21
CA ALA A 373 26.41 -13.37 1.31
C ALA A 373 27.53 -14.42 1.30
N HIS A 374 27.20 -15.68 1.01
CA HIS A 374 28.19 -16.74 0.79
C HIS A 374 29.09 -16.46 -0.41
N LEU A 375 28.52 -16.00 -1.55
CA LEU A 375 29.31 -15.61 -2.71
C LEU A 375 30.34 -14.53 -2.35
N GLN A 376 29.92 -13.49 -1.62
CA GLN A 376 30.81 -12.39 -1.26
C GLN A 376 31.82 -12.80 -0.17
N MET A 377 31.49 -13.73 0.71
CA MET A 377 32.46 -14.32 1.63
C MET A 377 33.56 -15.09 0.86
N GLY A 378 33.18 -15.87 -0.15
CA GLY A 378 34.12 -16.53 -1.04
C GLY A 378 34.98 -15.54 -1.81
N ASN A 379 34.42 -14.43 -2.30
CA ASN A 379 35.16 -13.35 -2.97
C ASN A 379 36.16 -12.70 -2.00
N LEU A 380 35.77 -12.46 -0.75
CA LEU A 380 36.63 -11.90 0.28
C LEU A 380 37.86 -12.81 0.57
N TYR A 381 37.63 -14.11 0.70
CA TYR A 381 38.72 -15.07 0.86
C TYR A 381 39.61 -15.14 -0.39
N SER A 382 39.04 -15.12 -1.58
CA SER A 382 39.78 -15.11 -2.85
C SER A 382 40.67 -13.86 -3.00
N ALA A 383 40.16 -12.68 -2.61
CA ALA A 383 40.93 -11.43 -2.60
C ALA A 383 42.17 -11.51 -1.66
N GLN A 384 42.09 -12.31 -0.62
CA GLN A 384 43.20 -12.62 0.31
C GLN A 384 44.06 -13.81 -0.15
N ASN A 385 43.85 -14.35 -1.36
CA ASN A 385 44.51 -15.58 -1.87
C ASN A 385 44.19 -16.84 -1.05
N LYS A 386 43.18 -16.84 -0.19
CA LYS A 386 42.71 -17.98 0.61
C LYS A 386 41.69 -18.81 -0.21
N TYR A 387 42.18 -19.41 -1.32
CA TYR A 387 41.31 -20.11 -2.27
C TYR A 387 40.67 -21.37 -1.70
N LYS A 388 41.34 -22.04 -0.75
CA LYS A 388 40.84 -23.25 -0.07
C LYS A 388 39.64 -22.93 0.81
N GLU A 389 39.63 -21.76 1.45
CA GLU A 389 38.55 -21.24 2.27
C GLU A 389 37.41 -20.65 1.41
N ALA A 390 37.73 -20.11 0.23
CA ALA A 390 36.77 -19.56 -0.70
C ALA A 390 35.86 -20.63 -1.35
N ILE A 391 36.45 -21.83 -1.65
CA ILE A 391 35.72 -22.92 -2.35
C ILE A 391 34.45 -23.34 -1.60
N PRO A 392 34.42 -23.68 -0.31
CA PRO A 392 33.20 -24.07 0.38
C PRO A 392 32.11 -22.98 0.36
N GLU A 393 32.49 -21.73 0.44
CA GLU A 393 31.55 -20.61 0.38
C GLU A 393 30.90 -20.49 -1.02
N TYR A 394 31.67 -20.60 -2.09
CA TYR A 394 31.13 -20.63 -3.45
C TYR A 394 30.25 -21.85 -3.72
N VAL A 395 30.64 -23.03 -3.18
CA VAL A 395 29.82 -24.24 -3.26
C VAL A 395 28.48 -24.00 -2.59
N ARG A 396 28.50 -23.41 -1.38
CA ARG A 396 27.28 -23.11 -0.64
C ARG A 396 26.41 -22.10 -1.39
N ALA A 397 26.99 -21.03 -1.96
CA ALA A 397 26.27 -20.02 -2.75
C ALA A 397 25.52 -20.64 -3.93
N ARG A 398 26.16 -21.54 -4.72
CA ARG A 398 25.51 -22.21 -5.87
C ARG A 398 24.45 -23.24 -5.44
N GLU A 399 24.61 -23.88 -4.27
CA GLU A 399 23.60 -24.81 -3.75
C GLU A 399 22.32 -24.09 -3.32
N LEU A 400 22.49 -22.91 -2.72
CA LEU A 400 21.37 -22.06 -2.28
C LEU A 400 20.67 -21.38 -3.45
N ASN A 401 21.43 -20.98 -4.48
CA ASN A 401 20.91 -20.36 -5.68
C ASN A 401 21.62 -20.94 -6.91
N SER A 402 21.00 -21.95 -7.54
CA SER A 402 21.53 -22.63 -8.73
C SER A 402 21.59 -21.76 -9.98
N ASP A 403 20.97 -20.59 -9.96
CA ASP A 403 20.95 -19.63 -11.07
C ASP A 403 21.95 -18.46 -10.87
N LEU A 404 22.69 -18.48 -9.75
CA LEU A 404 23.71 -17.48 -9.42
C LEU A 404 24.99 -17.72 -10.24
N ALA A 405 24.98 -17.24 -11.49
CA ALA A 405 26.07 -17.46 -12.47
C ALA A 405 27.46 -17.15 -11.89
N ASP A 406 27.59 -16.03 -11.15
CA ASP A 406 28.87 -15.58 -10.58
C ASP A 406 29.46 -16.62 -9.58
N ALA A 407 28.62 -17.36 -8.85
CA ALA A 407 29.10 -18.40 -7.94
C ALA A 407 29.85 -19.51 -8.70
N TYR A 408 29.32 -19.94 -9.83
CA TYR A 408 29.98 -20.94 -10.68
C TYR A 408 31.27 -20.42 -11.31
N TYR A 409 31.26 -19.18 -11.81
CA TYR A 409 32.45 -18.57 -12.39
C TYR A 409 33.57 -18.43 -11.35
N ARG A 410 33.27 -17.89 -10.17
CA ARG A 410 34.24 -17.72 -9.09
C ARG A 410 34.76 -19.03 -8.52
N LEU A 411 33.86 -20.04 -8.40
CA LEU A 411 34.24 -21.37 -8.02
C LEU A 411 35.21 -22.03 -9.03
N GLY A 412 34.91 -21.86 -10.33
CA GLY A 412 35.81 -22.33 -11.39
C GLY A 412 37.19 -21.66 -11.31
N GLN A 413 37.24 -20.34 -11.08
CA GLN A 413 38.51 -19.62 -10.87
C GLN A 413 39.27 -20.16 -9.64
N ALA A 414 38.59 -20.39 -8.52
CA ALA A 414 39.21 -20.91 -7.32
C ALA A 414 39.77 -22.33 -7.52
N TYR A 415 39.06 -23.19 -8.29
CA TYR A 415 39.56 -24.52 -8.67
C TYR A 415 40.81 -24.44 -9.57
N VAL A 416 40.87 -23.48 -10.51
CA VAL A 416 42.10 -23.24 -11.30
C VAL A 416 43.27 -22.90 -10.40
N ARG A 417 43.06 -21.99 -9.42
CA ARG A 417 44.11 -21.57 -8.47
C ARG A 417 44.58 -22.67 -7.54
N THR A 418 43.76 -23.68 -7.30
CA THR A 418 44.09 -24.87 -6.48
C THR A 418 44.42 -26.09 -7.32
N SER A 419 44.71 -25.92 -8.63
CA SER A 419 45.14 -26.96 -9.57
C SER A 419 44.09 -28.07 -9.83
N GLN A 420 42.83 -27.81 -9.62
CA GLN A 420 41.69 -28.72 -9.83
C GLN A 420 41.01 -28.47 -11.18
N LYS A 421 41.73 -28.71 -12.29
CA LYS A 421 41.31 -28.26 -13.65
C LYS A 421 39.98 -28.85 -14.13
N ASP A 422 39.71 -30.12 -13.88
CA ASP A 422 38.52 -30.80 -14.33
C ASP A 422 37.25 -30.22 -13.65
N LEU A 423 37.34 -29.97 -12.33
CA LEU A 423 36.28 -29.31 -11.59
C LEU A 423 36.05 -27.87 -12.08
N ALA A 424 37.11 -27.14 -12.39
CA ALA A 424 37.01 -25.80 -12.95
C ALA A 424 36.26 -25.77 -14.28
N GLN A 425 36.61 -26.72 -15.19
CA GLN A 425 35.93 -26.78 -16.49
C GLN A 425 34.44 -27.09 -16.36
N GLN A 426 34.03 -27.97 -15.48
CA GLN A 426 32.63 -28.23 -15.19
C GLN A 426 31.90 -26.97 -14.73
N GLN A 427 32.46 -26.18 -13.82
CA GLN A 427 31.82 -24.95 -13.36
C GLN A 427 31.70 -23.92 -14.46
N PHE A 428 32.69 -23.74 -15.32
CA PHE A 428 32.63 -22.79 -16.44
C PHE A 428 31.59 -23.22 -17.48
N GLN A 429 31.37 -24.50 -17.72
CA GLN A 429 30.30 -24.98 -18.61
C GLN A 429 28.90 -24.60 -18.06
N VAL A 430 28.66 -24.83 -16.76
CA VAL A 430 27.40 -24.45 -16.11
C VAL A 430 27.20 -22.93 -16.17
N TYR A 431 28.23 -22.16 -15.87
CA TYR A 431 28.21 -20.70 -15.97
C TYR A 431 27.78 -20.22 -17.36
N GLN A 432 28.36 -20.80 -18.44
CA GLN A 432 28.00 -20.44 -19.80
C GLN A 432 26.52 -20.72 -20.12
N GLY A 433 26.00 -21.88 -19.68
CA GLY A 433 24.60 -22.23 -19.83
C GLY A 433 23.64 -21.27 -19.11
N ILE A 434 23.98 -20.88 -17.88
CA ILE A 434 23.21 -19.90 -17.11
C ILE A 434 23.23 -18.52 -17.80
N ARG A 435 24.41 -18.06 -18.25
CA ARG A 435 24.54 -16.78 -18.96
C ARG A 435 23.69 -16.71 -20.23
N GLN A 436 23.65 -17.80 -21.00
CA GLN A 436 22.80 -17.85 -22.21
C GLN A 436 21.33 -17.70 -21.88
N ARG A 437 20.86 -18.29 -20.78
CA ARG A 437 19.49 -18.12 -20.29
C ARG A 437 19.22 -16.69 -19.79
N HIS A 438 20.15 -16.10 -19.08
CA HIS A 438 20.02 -14.74 -18.51
C HIS A 438 20.09 -13.61 -19.55
N LEU A 439 20.57 -13.88 -20.77
CA LEU A 439 20.44 -12.92 -21.88
C LEU A 439 18.97 -12.61 -22.25
N ALA A 440 18.02 -13.45 -21.78
CA ALA A 440 16.59 -13.22 -21.88
C ALA A 440 16.02 -12.34 -20.71
N ASP A 441 16.86 -11.93 -19.76
CA ASP A 441 16.46 -11.41 -18.43
C ASP A 441 16.11 -9.91 -18.37
N LEU A 442 15.53 -9.35 -19.41
CA LEU A 442 14.76 -8.08 -19.29
C LEU A 442 13.58 -8.22 -18.30
N ASP A 443 13.07 -9.45 -18.14
CA ASP A 443 11.92 -9.74 -17.28
C ASP A 443 12.23 -9.66 -15.78
N LYS A 444 13.46 -9.89 -15.34
CA LYS A 444 13.83 -9.81 -13.92
C LYS A 444 13.85 -8.37 -13.39
N GLN A 445 14.41 -7.45 -14.19
CA GLN A 445 14.37 -6.03 -13.84
C GLN A 445 12.94 -5.51 -13.75
N ARG A 446 12.07 -5.98 -14.65
CA ARG A 446 10.64 -5.65 -14.63
C ARG A 446 9.97 -6.14 -13.34
N ALA A 447 10.24 -7.39 -12.92
CA ALA A 447 9.68 -7.96 -11.70
C ALA A 447 10.11 -7.17 -10.43
N GLU A 448 11.35 -6.69 -10.36
CA GLU A 448 11.84 -5.88 -9.24
C GLU A 448 11.19 -4.49 -9.18
N ILE A 449 11.04 -3.84 -10.35
CA ILE A 449 10.33 -2.56 -10.46
C ILE A 449 8.85 -2.76 -10.10
N GLN A 450 8.22 -3.82 -10.61
CA GLN A 450 6.85 -4.17 -10.27
C GLN A 450 6.67 -4.43 -8.77
N GLN A 451 7.59 -5.16 -8.14
CA GLN A 451 7.57 -5.37 -6.69
C GLN A 451 7.68 -4.05 -5.90
N PHE A 452 8.54 -3.12 -6.36
CA PHE A 452 8.61 -1.78 -5.75
C PHE A 452 7.28 -1.05 -5.86
N VAL A 453 6.71 -0.97 -7.06
CA VAL A 453 5.42 -0.29 -7.32
C VAL A 453 4.31 -0.87 -6.45
N LEU A 454 4.13 -2.20 -6.46
CA LEU A 454 3.10 -2.87 -5.66
C LEU A 454 3.29 -2.63 -4.15
N SER A 455 4.52 -2.85 -3.64
CA SER A 455 4.79 -2.67 -2.21
C SER A 455 4.67 -1.22 -1.74
N ALA A 456 4.83 -0.26 -2.63
CA ALA A 456 4.66 1.16 -2.33
C ALA A 456 3.20 1.60 -2.39
N LYS A 457 2.38 0.97 -3.24
CA LYS A 457 0.91 1.17 -3.28
C LYS A 457 0.22 0.56 -2.04
N ASP A 458 0.63 -0.64 -1.62
CA ASP A 458 0.04 -1.35 -0.47
C ASP A 458 0.39 -0.72 0.90
N ASN A 459 1.40 0.12 0.98
CA ASN A 459 1.81 0.78 2.23
C ASN A 459 1.87 2.31 2.09
N PRO A 460 0.73 2.99 1.91
CA PRO A 460 0.66 4.45 1.86
C PRO A 460 0.90 5.10 3.24
N SER A 461 0.98 4.31 4.31
CA SER A 461 1.09 4.82 5.68
C SER A 461 2.51 4.98 6.19
N ALA A 462 3.35 5.70 5.46
CA ALA A 462 4.24 6.63 6.10
C ALA A 462 3.52 8.01 6.16
N LYS A 463 2.24 7.99 6.57
CA LYS A 463 1.54 9.20 6.99
C LYS A 463 1.94 9.45 8.44
N GLN A 464 2.80 10.43 8.66
CA GLN A 464 2.66 11.33 9.80
C GLN A 464 1.68 12.42 9.45
#